data_b0220fbb02b4c20e237334a45a7b6ed8
#
_entry.id   b0220fbb02b4c20e237334a45a7b6ed8
#
_cell.length_a   1.000
_cell.length_b   1.000
_cell.length_c   1.000
_cell.angle_alpha   90.00
_cell.angle_beta   90.00
_cell.angle_gamma   90.00
#
_symmetry.space_group_name_H-M   'P 1'
#
loop_
_entity.id
_entity.type
_entity.pdbx_description
1 polymer ?
#
loop_
_entity_poly.entity_id
_entity_poly.type
_entity_poly.pdbx_seq_one_letter_code
_entity_poly.pdbx_strand_id
1 'polypeptide(L)'
;MTEEYGLAWTTEKRYRRYEDWTQDEVQQIKENIAKSPWRASYHVEPQTGLLNDPNGFSYFDGKWIVFYQNFPFGAAHGLKCWVQLESDDLVHFTETGLRVLPDTALDSHGAYSGSAMQFDDKLFLFYTGNVRDENWVRHPYQIGALLDKSGKLEKINKVLIEQPAEATDHFRDPQIFNYKGQFYAIVGGQNLDKQGYVKLYKAVDNDYTNWEVVGDLDFANDKTAYMMECPNLVFINDQPVLLYCPQGLSKDVLDYGNIYPNMYKIGQSFDINNAALINPSPIQNLDYGFDCYATQAFNAPDGRALAVSWLGLPDVEYPSDRFDHQGTFSLVKELTLKDGKLYQYPVPTIKDLRAESQPFTALAESKNSYELELNLAADTEHEIILFADKNGKGLRINFDLKAGQVTVDRSQAGEPFALDFGTSRSCNIDKEAMSATIFIDKSIFEIFINKGEKVFSGRVFPREDQTGIAITKGNPTGTYYELDYGRKAN
;
A
#
# COMPACT_ATOMS: atom_id res chain seq x y z
N MET A 1 12.21 7.02 22.20
CA MET A 1 12.91 7.39 20.95
C MET A 1 14.34 6.99 21.14
N THR A 2 14.69 5.85 20.62
CA THR A 2 16.00 5.23 20.81
C THR A 2 16.97 5.80 19.78
N GLU A 3 18.11 6.23 20.24
CA GLU A 3 19.26 6.69 19.42
C GLU A 3 19.86 5.56 18.54
N GLU A 4 19.14 4.46 18.34
CA GLU A 4 19.69 3.21 17.81
C GLU A 4 19.81 3.20 16.27
N TYR A 5 19.07 4.06 15.53
CA TYR A 5 19.05 4.05 14.07
C TYR A 5 19.38 5.40 13.40
N GLY A 6 20.16 6.24 14.03
CA GLY A 6 20.76 7.40 13.38
C GLY A 6 19.97 8.71 13.53
N LEU A 7 20.26 9.69 12.83
CA LEU A 7 19.95 11.11 12.83
C LEU A 7 18.56 11.48 13.41
N ALA A 8 18.56 12.21 14.52
CA ALA A 8 17.34 12.84 15.06
C ALA A 8 16.70 13.74 13.99
N TRP A 9 15.53 13.35 13.47
CA TRP A 9 14.76 14.09 12.48
C TRP A 9 13.98 15.23 13.16
N THR A 10 14.61 16.40 13.31
CA THR A 10 13.92 17.60 13.80
C THR A 10 12.87 18.09 12.78
N THR A 11 11.87 18.84 13.23
CA THR A 11 10.88 19.46 12.35
C THR A 11 11.56 20.32 11.28
N GLU A 12 12.54 21.14 11.65
CA GLU A 12 13.31 21.97 10.72
C GLU A 12 13.98 21.12 9.63
N LYS A 13 14.64 20.03 9.98
CA LYS A 13 15.30 19.15 9.00
C LYS A 13 14.28 18.42 8.10
N ARG A 14 13.16 17.95 8.66
CA ARG A 14 12.11 17.27 7.87
C ARG A 14 11.42 18.18 6.87
N TYR A 15 11.30 19.48 7.18
CA TYR A 15 10.62 20.47 6.31
C TYR A 15 11.60 21.44 5.64
N ARG A 16 12.90 21.11 5.65
CA ARG A 16 13.92 21.83 4.89
C ARG A 16 13.58 21.76 3.40
N ARG A 17 13.72 22.90 2.70
CA ARG A 17 13.40 23.00 1.28
C ARG A 17 14.32 22.11 0.44
N TYR A 18 13.82 21.63 -0.69
CA TYR A 18 14.59 20.77 -1.60
C TYR A 18 15.87 21.43 -2.11
N GLU A 19 15.81 22.72 -2.42
CA GLU A 19 16.93 23.53 -2.90
C GLU A 19 18.02 23.78 -1.86
N ASP A 20 17.70 23.62 -0.57
CA ASP A 20 18.64 23.83 0.53
C ASP A 20 19.48 22.58 0.84
N TRP A 21 19.12 21.43 0.27
CA TRP A 21 19.92 20.22 0.39
C TRP A 21 21.11 20.25 -0.56
N THR A 22 22.32 20.12 -0.02
CA THR A 22 23.54 20.15 -0.84
C THR A 22 23.71 18.87 -1.67
N GLN A 23 24.43 18.98 -2.77
CA GLN A 23 24.75 17.81 -3.59
C GLN A 23 25.52 16.74 -2.82
N ASP A 24 26.40 17.15 -1.90
CA ASP A 24 27.18 16.23 -1.07
C ASP A 24 26.27 15.44 -0.11
N GLU A 25 25.28 16.09 0.52
CA GLU A 25 24.31 15.40 1.38
C GLU A 25 23.49 14.37 0.57
N VAL A 26 23.02 14.76 -0.61
CA VAL A 26 22.27 13.83 -1.50
C VAL A 26 23.14 12.68 -1.97
N GLN A 27 24.41 12.92 -2.27
CA GLN A 27 25.34 11.88 -2.67
C GLN A 27 25.64 10.91 -1.51
N GLN A 28 25.80 11.41 -0.30
CA GLN A 28 25.98 10.57 0.90
C GLN A 28 24.78 9.65 1.14
N ILE A 29 23.56 10.16 0.98
CA ILE A 29 22.32 9.35 1.07
C ILE A 29 22.37 8.21 0.06
N LYS A 30 22.68 8.49 -1.22
CA LYS A 30 22.79 7.46 -2.27
C LYS A 30 23.84 6.41 -1.96
N GLU A 31 25.00 6.83 -1.47
CA GLU A 31 26.09 5.92 -1.08
C GLU A 31 25.72 5.06 0.13
N ASN A 32 24.93 5.60 1.06
CA ASN A 32 24.46 4.84 2.19
C ASN A 32 23.42 3.79 1.79
N ILE A 33 22.47 4.15 0.95
CA ILE A 33 21.46 3.24 0.40
C ILE A 33 22.11 2.07 -0.36
N ALA A 34 23.16 2.32 -1.12
CA ALA A 34 23.88 1.28 -1.87
C ALA A 34 24.53 0.21 -0.97
N LYS A 35 24.69 0.47 0.33
CA LYS A 35 25.20 -0.49 1.33
C LYS A 35 24.11 -1.41 1.89
N SER A 36 22.84 -1.12 1.63
CA SER A 36 21.75 -1.92 2.19
C SER A 36 21.69 -3.30 1.53
N PRO A 37 21.73 -4.38 2.34
CA PRO A 37 21.61 -5.74 1.82
C PRO A 37 20.17 -6.13 1.45
N TRP A 38 19.20 -5.26 1.73
CA TRP A 38 17.77 -5.57 1.68
C TRP A 38 17.02 -4.90 0.53
N ARG A 39 17.75 -4.28 -0.42
CA ARG A 39 17.14 -3.67 -1.60
C ARG A 39 16.38 -4.72 -2.42
N ALA A 40 15.12 -4.44 -2.70
CA ALA A 40 14.25 -5.30 -3.48
C ALA A 40 14.78 -5.55 -4.89
N SER A 41 14.50 -6.73 -5.42
CA SER A 41 14.86 -7.10 -6.79
C SER A 41 13.76 -6.76 -7.78
N TYR A 42 12.48 -6.87 -7.38
CA TYR A 42 11.34 -6.67 -8.28
C TYR A 42 10.16 -5.89 -7.66
N HIS A 43 10.14 -5.67 -6.35
CA HIS A 43 9.19 -4.72 -5.76
C HIS A 43 9.68 -3.28 -5.94
N VAL A 44 8.74 -2.34 -6.03
CA VAL A 44 9.05 -0.92 -6.13
C VAL A 44 9.54 -0.41 -4.78
N GLU A 45 10.75 0.14 -4.76
CA GLU A 45 11.33 0.87 -3.63
C GLU A 45 11.76 2.28 -4.07
N PRO A 46 11.87 3.25 -3.14
CA PRO A 46 12.33 4.59 -3.50
C PRO A 46 13.81 4.57 -3.91
N GLN A 47 14.21 5.43 -4.83
CA GLN A 47 15.63 5.62 -5.11
C GLN A 47 16.37 6.15 -3.88
N THR A 48 15.72 7.02 -3.10
CA THR A 48 16.23 7.54 -1.83
C THR A 48 15.08 7.84 -0.87
N GLY A 49 15.34 7.70 0.43
CA GLY A 49 14.46 8.14 1.49
C GLY A 49 13.24 7.25 1.73
N LEU A 50 12.15 7.86 2.15
CA LEU A 50 10.90 7.18 2.47
C LEU A 50 9.99 7.11 1.24
N LEU A 51 9.54 5.91 0.90
CA LEU A 51 8.34 5.66 0.10
C LEU A 51 7.20 5.31 1.05
N ASN A 52 6.07 6.00 0.93
CA ASN A 52 4.85 5.62 1.63
C ASN A 52 3.70 5.46 0.63
N ASP A 53 2.58 6.13 0.79
CA ASP A 53 1.33 5.88 0.07
C ASP A 53 1.49 5.82 -1.45
N PRO A 54 0.90 4.82 -2.11
CA PRO A 54 0.66 4.87 -3.55
C PRO A 54 -0.38 5.93 -3.88
N ASN A 55 -0.17 6.67 -4.97
CA ASN A 55 -0.98 7.78 -5.40
C ASN A 55 -1.21 7.76 -6.91
N GLY A 56 -2.30 8.34 -7.38
CA GLY A 56 -2.53 8.56 -8.79
C GLY A 56 -2.50 7.29 -9.64
N PHE A 57 -2.81 6.12 -9.05
CA PHE A 57 -2.83 4.86 -9.79
C PHE A 57 -3.88 4.92 -10.90
N SER A 58 -3.45 4.78 -12.15
CA SER A 58 -4.26 5.07 -13.33
C SER A 58 -3.68 4.44 -14.59
N TYR A 59 -4.42 4.55 -15.69
CA TYR A 59 -3.95 4.23 -17.03
C TYR A 59 -4.07 5.47 -17.90
N PHE A 60 -3.00 5.90 -18.51
CA PHE A 60 -2.95 7.11 -19.33
C PHE A 60 -1.94 6.98 -20.46
N ASP A 61 -2.32 7.40 -21.65
CA ASP A 61 -1.49 7.39 -22.87
C ASP A 61 -0.79 6.04 -23.15
N GLY A 62 -1.51 4.94 -22.93
CA GLY A 62 -0.99 3.59 -23.19
C GLY A 62 -0.10 3.02 -22.07
N LYS A 63 0.06 3.70 -20.94
CA LYS A 63 0.87 3.28 -19.81
C LYS A 63 0.06 3.16 -18.52
N TRP A 64 0.44 2.21 -17.69
CA TRP A 64 0.04 2.18 -16.29
C TRP A 64 0.90 3.16 -15.53
N ILE A 65 0.26 4.06 -14.77
CA ILE A 65 0.92 5.09 -14.01
C ILE A 65 0.58 4.91 -12.54
N VAL A 66 1.58 4.98 -11.68
CA VAL A 66 1.41 5.13 -10.24
C VAL A 66 2.48 6.09 -9.73
N PHE A 67 2.14 6.85 -8.71
CA PHE A 67 3.10 7.67 -7.99
C PHE A 67 3.30 7.08 -6.60
N TYR A 68 4.51 7.22 -6.06
CA TYR A 68 4.68 7.04 -4.62
C TYR A 68 4.92 8.38 -3.94
N GLN A 69 4.34 8.53 -2.76
CA GLN A 69 4.67 9.65 -1.90
C GLN A 69 6.08 9.45 -1.37
N ASN A 70 6.92 10.49 -1.45
CA ASN A 70 8.34 10.39 -1.15
C ASN A 70 8.83 11.55 -0.30
N PHE A 71 9.64 11.24 0.70
CA PHE A 71 10.59 12.17 1.29
C PHE A 71 12.00 11.71 0.93
N PRO A 72 12.68 12.36 -0.03
CA PRO A 72 13.88 11.80 -0.65
C PRO A 72 15.16 11.89 0.20
N PHE A 73 15.12 12.60 1.32
CA PHE A 73 16.31 12.95 2.08
C PHE A 73 16.57 12.06 3.31
N GLY A 74 15.78 11.01 3.49
CA GLY A 74 15.97 10.01 4.51
C GLY A 74 14.70 9.26 4.88
N ALA A 75 14.86 8.25 5.73
CA ALA A 75 13.77 7.38 6.17
C ALA A 75 12.90 8.05 7.24
N ALA A 76 12.20 9.12 6.87
CA ALA A 76 11.33 9.86 7.77
C ALA A 76 10.17 10.52 7.02
N HIS A 77 9.06 10.78 7.74
CA HIS A 77 8.00 11.62 7.22
C HIS A 77 8.42 13.10 7.30
N GLY A 78 8.56 13.75 6.15
CA GLY A 78 8.99 15.13 6.02
C GLY A 78 8.27 15.88 4.91
N LEU A 79 8.96 16.77 4.23
CA LEU A 79 8.43 17.52 3.09
C LEU A 79 8.22 16.59 1.90
N LYS A 80 6.97 16.19 1.68
CA LYS A 80 6.58 15.16 0.70
C LYS A 80 6.43 15.70 -0.71
N CYS A 81 6.85 14.88 -1.68
CA CYS A 81 6.49 15.01 -3.09
C CYS A 81 5.89 13.69 -3.59
N TRP A 82 5.39 13.68 -4.82
CA TRP A 82 5.09 12.45 -5.54
C TRP A 82 6.17 12.17 -6.59
N VAL A 83 6.50 10.91 -6.78
CA VAL A 83 7.43 10.44 -7.81
C VAL A 83 6.68 9.53 -8.77
N GLN A 84 6.70 9.85 -10.06
CA GLN A 84 6.00 9.09 -11.08
C GLN A 84 6.74 7.82 -11.47
N LEU A 85 5.97 6.74 -11.55
CA LEU A 85 6.35 5.46 -12.13
C LEU A 85 5.45 5.14 -13.33
N GLU A 86 6.03 4.56 -14.36
CA GLU A 86 5.32 4.03 -15.52
C GLU A 86 5.62 2.54 -15.72
N SER A 87 4.63 1.81 -16.25
CA SER A 87 4.75 0.39 -16.58
C SER A 87 3.92 0.05 -17.82
N ASP A 88 4.38 -0.90 -18.61
CA ASP A 88 3.62 -1.53 -19.69
C ASP A 88 2.80 -2.73 -19.20
N ASP A 89 3.19 -3.36 -18.11
CA ASP A 89 2.73 -4.69 -17.70
C ASP A 89 2.30 -4.80 -16.22
N LEU A 90 2.33 -3.68 -15.45
CA LEU A 90 2.03 -3.63 -14.01
C LEU A 90 3.05 -4.36 -13.11
N VAL A 91 4.18 -4.78 -13.66
CA VAL A 91 5.28 -5.47 -12.98
C VAL A 91 6.57 -4.70 -13.10
N HIS A 92 6.95 -4.34 -14.33
CA HIS A 92 8.17 -3.58 -14.60
C HIS A 92 7.87 -2.08 -14.55
N PHE A 93 8.11 -1.48 -13.39
CA PHE A 93 7.95 -0.04 -13.19
C PHE A 93 9.27 0.69 -13.37
N THR A 94 9.20 1.86 -14.00
CA THR A 94 10.35 2.75 -14.22
C THR A 94 10.00 4.16 -13.76
N GLU A 95 10.89 4.79 -12.99
CA GLU A 95 10.75 6.22 -12.66
C GLU A 95 10.98 7.06 -13.92
N THR A 96 10.04 7.98 -14.19
CA THR A 96 10.12 8.87 -15.35
C THR A 96 10.96 10.13 -15.10
N GLY A 97 11.25 10.41 -13.84
CA GLY A 97 11.86 11.65 -13.40
C GLY A 97 10.85 12.78 -13.09
N LEU A 98 9.59 12.62 -13.46
CA LEU A 98 8.54 13.58 -13.12
C LEU A 98 8.20 13.50 -11.62
N ARG A 99 8.04 14.69 -11.01
CA ARG A 99 7.68 14.84 -9.61
C ARG A 99 6.58 15.89 -9.43
N VAL A 100 5.64 15.62 -8.53
CA VAL A 100 4.72 16.64 -8.00
C VAL A 100 5.39 17.22 -6.76
N LEU A 101 6.07 18.36 -6.94
CA LEU A 101 6.82 19.01 -5.87
C LEU A 101 5.91 19.88 -4.98
N PRO A 102 6.23 20.07 -3.70
CA PRO A 102 5.52 20.99 -2.81
C PRO A 102 6.01 22.45 -3.01
N ASP A 103 5.77 23.02 -4.18
CA ASP A 103 6.38 24.25 -4.68
C ASP A 103 5.40 25.42 -4.83
N THR A 104 4.17 25.26 -4.37
CA THR A 104 3.16 26.33 -4.37
C THR A 104 2.73 26.72 -2.96
N ALA A 105 2.02 27.85 -2.84
CA ALA A 105 1.44 28.27 -1.56
C ALA A 105 0.37 27.30 -1.03
N LEU A 106 -0.22 26.48 -1.91
CA LEU A 106 -1.28 25.54 -1.56
C LEU A 106 -0.78 24.15 -1.13
N ASP A 107 0.52 23.87 -1.27
CA ASP A 107 1.15 22.61 -0.87
C ASP A 107 2.54 22.81 -0.25
N SER A 108 2.80 23.98 0.28
CA SER A 108 4.12 24.41 0.74
C SER A 108 4.78 23.50 1.79
N HIS A 109 4.03 22.65 2.47
CA HIS A 109 4.51 21.70 3.47
C HIS A 109 4.25 20.25 3.09
N GLY A 110 4.01 19.97 1.80
CA GLY A 110 3.94 18.63 1.24
C GLY A 110 2.80 18.43 0.23
N ALA A 111 3.08 17.68 -0.82
CA ALA A 111 2.08 17.03 -1.64
C ALA A 111 1.69 15.73 -0.97
N TYR A 112 0.52 15.72 -0.31
CA TYR A 112 0.00 14.56 0.41
C TYR A 112 -0.80 13.65 -0.53
N SER A 113 -1.37 12.58 0.02
CA SER A 113 -1.96 11.51 -0.78
C SER A 113 -3.17 11.96 -1.60
N GLY A 114 -3.41 11.20 -2.66
CA GLY A 114 -4.50 11.46 -3.59
C GLY A 114 -4.53 10.45 -4.73
N SER A 115 -5.31 10.74 -5.74
CA SER A 115 -5.64 9.85 -6.86
C SER A 115 -5.47 10.54 -8.21
N ALA A 116 -5.76 9.82 -9.29
CA ALA A 116 -5.76 10.41 -10.63
C ALA A 116 -6.90 9.86 -11.48
N MET A 117 -7.31 10.64 -12.47
CA MET A 117 -8.26 10.22 -13.48
C MET A 117 -8.00 10.94 -14.79
N GLN A 118 -8.16 10.22 -15.90
CA GLN A 118 -8.06 10.83 -17.22
C GLN A 118 -9.31 11.67 -17.53
N PHE A 119 -9.07 12.91 -17.97
CA PHE A 119 -10.04 13.81 -18.56
C PHE A 119 -9.53 14.25 -19.92
N ASP A 120 -10.27 13.96 -20.97
CA ASP A 120 -9.89 14.19 -22.35
C ASP A 120 -8.48 13.64 -22.67
N ASP A 121 -7.56 14.51 -23.00
CA ASP A 121 -6.16 14.20 -23.34
C ASP A 121 -5.16 14.43 -22.20
N LYS A 122 -5.64 14.66 -20.98
CA LYS A 122 -4.84 14.92 -19.79
C LYS A 122 -5.17 13.97 -18.65
N LEU A 123 -4.18 13.73 -17.79
CA LEU A 123 -4.36 13.05 -16.53
C LEU A 123 -4.50 14.11 -15.42
N PHE A 124 -5.66 14.16 -14.80
CA PHE A 124 -5.91 14.99 -13.64
C PHE A 124 -5.42 14.27 -12.38
N LEU A 125 -4.48 14.89 -11.67
CA LEU A 125 -3.99 14.46 -10.38
C LEU A 125 -4.75 15.25 -9.31
N PHE A 126 -5.42 14.56 -8.41
CA PHE A 126 -6.21 15.15 -7.33
C PHE A 126 -5.62 14.76 -5.99
N TYR A 127 -5.10 15.71 -5.21
CA TYR A 127 -4.33 15.43 -4.01
C TYR A 127 -4.53 16.47 -2.91
N THR A 128 -4.06 16.14 -1.71
CA THR A 128 -4.08 17.07 -0.59
C THR A 128 -2.80 17.87 -0.55
N GLY A 129 -2.91 19.18 -0.73
CA GLY A 129 -1.86 20.13 -0.42
C GLY A 129 -1.81 20.41 1.06
N ASN A 130 -0.69 20.08 1.69
CA ASN A 130 -0.46 20.36 3.10
C ASN A 130 0.23 21.70 3.27
N VAL A 131 -0.38 22.56 4.07
CA VAL A 131 0.18 23.87 4.44
C VAL A 131 0.23 23.98 5.96
N ARG A 132 1.28 24.59 6.49
CA ARG A 132 1.40 24.96 7.90
C ARG A 132 1.54 26.46 8.01
N ASP A 133 0.80 27.05 8.92
CA ASP A 133 0.97 28.48 9.23
C ASP A 133 2.13 28.73 10.23
N GLU A 134 2.29 29.98 10.64
CA GLU A 134 3.33 30.41 11.58
C GLU A 134 3.21 29.78 12.98
N ASN A 135 2.01 29.33 13.34
CA ASN A 135 1.73 28.62 14.60
C ASN A 135 1.78 27.10 14.42
N TRP A 136 2.22 26.62 13.25
CA TRP A 136 2.29 25.21 12.87
C TRP A 136 0.92 24.53 12.77
N VAL A 137 -0.16 25.31 12.62
CA VAL A 137 -1.51 24.80 12.37
C VAL A 137 -1.59 24.30 10.92
N ARG A 138 -2.18 23.13 10.73
CA ARG A 138 -2.36 22.53 9.41
C ARG A 138 -3.57 23.12 8.70
N HIS A 139 -3.41 23.41 7.42
CA HIS A 139 -4.47 23.80 6.49
C HIS A 139 -4.42 22.81 5.31
N PRO A 140 -5.30 21.79 5.31
CA PRO A 140 -5.38 20.82 4.22
C PRO A 140 -6.26 21.37 3.09
N TYR A 141 -5.70 21.48 1.89
CA TYR A 141 -6.43 21.90 0.69
C TYR A 141 -6.51 20.73 -0.30
N GLN A 142 -7.72 20.39 -0.79
CA GLN A 142 -7.80 19.47 -1.90
C GLN A 142 -7.57 20.26 -3.19
N ILE A 143 -6.48 19.93 -3.88
CA ILE A 143 -5.96 20.68 -5.04
C ILE A 143 -5.65 19.70 -6.18
N GLY A 144 -5.30 20.22 -7.35
CA GLY A 144 -5.02 19.36 -8.49
C GLY A 144 -3.87 19.85 -9.37
N ALA A 145 -3.45 18.94 -10.25
CA ALA A 145 -2.52 19.21 -11.33
C ALA A 145 -2.95 18.46 -12.59
N LEU A 146 -2.55 18.94 -13.74
CA LEU A 146 -2.79 18.31 -15.04
C LEU A 146 -1.47 17.85 -15.64
N LEU A 147 -1.39 16.57 -15.95
CA LEU A 147 -0.29 15.97 -16.69
C LEU A 147 -0.74 15.73 -18.13
N ASP A 148 -0.03 16.31 -19.10
CA ASP A 148 -0.29 16.06 -20.52
C ASP A 148 0.59 14.91 -21.06
N LYS A 149 0.29 14.49 -22.30
CA LYS A 149 1.02 13.41 -22.99
C LYS A 149 2.49 13.72 -23.30
N SER A 150 2.89 14.99 -23.22
CA SER A 150 4.30 15.39 -23.37
C SER A 150 5.11 15.26 -22.08
N GLY A 151 4.45 14.91 -20.98
CA GLY A 151 5.05 14.86 -19.64
C GLY A 151 5.08 16.22 -18.95
N LYS A 152 4.39 17.24 -19.48
CA LYS A 152 4.27 18.54 -18.83
C LYS A 152 3.22 18.47 -17.71
N LEU A 153 3.63 18.82 -16.50
CA LEU A 153 2.78 18.96 -15.34
C LEU A 153 2.46 20.44 -15.08
N GLU A 154 1.17 20.75 -14.98
CA GLU A 154 0.67 22.10 -14.64
C GLU A 154 -0.23 22.03 -13.42
N LYS A 155 0.16 22.67 -12.31
CA LYS A 155 -0.66 22.77 -11.11
C LYS A 155 -1.83 23.72 -11.31
N ILE A 156 -2.99 23.30 -10.84
CA ILE A 156 -4.18 24.15 -10.75
C ILE A 156 -4.01 25.02 -9.51
N ASN A 157 -3.76 26.30 -9.71
CA ASN A 157 -3.52 27.25 -8.61
C ASN A 157 -4.84 27.72 -7.97
N LYS A 158 -5.64 26.76 -7.50
CA LYS A 158 -6.95 26.95 -6.89
C LYS A 158 -7.23 25.82 -5.91
N VAL A 159 -7.82 26.12 -4.76
CA VAL A 159 -8.42 25.13 -3.88
C VAL A 159 -9.70 24.62 -4.55
N LEU A 160 -9.79 23.31 -4.74
CA LEU A 160 -10.94 22.65 -5.39
C LEU A 160 -11.99 22.23 -4.37
N ILE A 161 -11.53 21.70 -3.22
CA ILE A 161 -12.38 21.39 -2.08
C ILE A 161 -11.72 21.94 -0.82
N GLU A 162 -12.44 22.82 -0.13
CA GLU A 162 -12.04 23.39 1.15
C GLU A 162 -12.27 22.40 2.30
N GLN A 163 -11.53 22.56 3.39
CA GLN A 163 -11.82 21.86 4.63
C GLN A 163 -13.22 22.25 5.14
N PRO A 164 -14.14 21.27 5.35
CA PRO A 164 -15.45 21.58 5.89
C PRO A 164 -15.38 22.16 7.31
N ALA A 165 -16.30 23.04 7.66
CA ALA A 165 -16.34 23.68 8.98
C ALA A 165 -16.54 22.67 10.13
N GLU A 166 -17.17 21.53 9.85
CA GLU A 166 -17.37 20.42 10.78
C GLU A 166 -16.16 19.46 10.88
N ALA A 167 -15.12 19.66 10.07
CA ALA A 167 -13.90 18.86 10.09
C ALA A 167 -12.80 19.51 10.94
N THR A 168 -11.95 18.66 11.53
CA THR A 168 -10.67 19.10 12.06
C THR A 168 -9.66 19.25 10.91
N ASP A 169 -8.40 19.59 11.20
CA ASP A 169 -7.32 19.62 10.22
C ASP A 169 -6.93 18.23 9.65
N HIS A 170 -7.57 17.17 10.11
CA HIS A 170 -7.55 15.84 9.49
C HIS A 170 -8.64 15.74 8.42
N PHE A 171 -8.35 16.21 7.21
CA PHE A 171 -9.23 16.13 6.04
C PHE A 171 -8.35 15.99 4.80
N ARG A 172 -8.25 14.78 4.23
CA ARG A 172 -7.24 14.44 3.21
C ARG A 172 -7.57 13.20 2.39
N ASP A 173 -6.66 12.87 1.46
CA ASP A 173 -6.63 11.66 0.64
C ASP A 173 -7.81 11.56 -0.34
N PRO A 174 -8.02 12.56 -1.24
CA PRO A 174 -9.13 12.52 -2.18
C PRO A 174 -8.95 11.39 -3.19
N GLN A 175 -9.99 10.56 -3.35
CA GLN A 175 -10.07 9.58 -4.43
C GLN A 175 -11.19 9.99 -5.38
N ILE A 176 -10.80 10.26 -6.65
CA ILE A 176 -11.75 10.53 -7.73
C ILE A 176 -12.15 9.21 -8.41
N PHE A 177 -13.43 9.08 -8.76
CA PHE A 177 -13.95 7.91 -9.49
C PHE A 177 -15.10 8.28 -10.42
N ASN A 178 -15.32 7.47 -11.44
CA ASN A 178 -16.48 7.57 -12.33
C ASN A 178 -17.57 6.59 -11.87
N TYR A 179 -18.78 7.08 -11.71
CA TYR A 179 -19.93 6.25 -11.46
C TYR A 179 -21.04 6.59 -12.47
N LYS A 180 -21.32 5.64 -13.37
CA LYS A 180 -22.36 5.80 -14.42
C LYS A 180 -22.22 7.06 -15.27
N GLY A 181 -20.98 7.42 -15.62
CA GLY A 181 -20.68 8.57 -16.47
C GLY A 181 -20.57 9.92 -15.76
N GLN A 182 -20.77 9.95 -14.45
CA GLN A 182 -20.60 11.14 -13.62
C GLN A 182 -19.37 10.98 -12.72
N PHE A 183 -18.59 12.06 -12.54
CA PHE A 183 -17.43 12.06 -11.66
C PHE A 183 -17.79 12.42 -10.24
N TYR A 184 -17.23 11.69 -9.31
CA TYR A 184 -17.35 11.84 -7.87
C TYR A 184 -15.99 11.79 -7.22
N ALA A 185 -15.90 12.29 -5.98
CA ALA A 185 -14.74 12.13 -5.14
C ALA A 185 -15.15 11.79 -3.72
N ILE A 186 -14.35 10.95 -3.05
CA ILE A 186 -14.45 10.76 -1.60
C ILE A 186 -13.19 11.30 -0.95
N VAL A 187 -13.35 11.89 0.24
CA VAL A 187 -12.25 12.46 1.04
C VAL A 187 -12.38 11.94 2.46
N GLY A 188 -11.27 11.46 3.02
CA GLY A 188 -11.21 11.03 4.40
C GLY A 188 -11.17 12.21 5.38
N GLY A 189 -11.79 12.07 6.54
CA GLY A 189 -11.86 13.14 7.50
C GLY A 189 -12.02 12.70 8.95
N GLN A 190 -11.82 13.67 9.84
CA GLN A 190 -12.17 13.60 11.25
C GLN A 190 -13.10 14.76 11.57
N ASN A 191 -14.26 14.48 12.18
CA ASN A 191 -15.19 15.52 12.63
C ASN A 191 -14.73 16.17 13.94
N LEU A 192 -15.43 17.21 14.38
CA LEU A 192 -15.11 17.94 15.63
C LEU A 192 -15.25 17.08 16.89
N ASP A 193 -16.05 15.99 16.84
CA ASP A 193 -16.17 15.00 17.91
C ASP A 193 -15.05 13.95 17.89
N LYS A 194 -14.03 14.15 17.06
CA LYS A 194 -12.89 13.25 16.88
C LYS A 194 -13.26 11.86 16.35
N GLN A 195 -14.27 11.77 15.52
CA GLN A 195 -14.69 10.55 14.85
C GLN A 195 -14.33 10.61 13.37
N GLY A 196 -13.81 9.50 12.84
CA GLY A 196 -13.49 9.36 11.43
C GLY A 196 -14.75 9.25 10.56
N TYR A 197 -14.73 9.90 9.41
CA TYR A 197 -15.78 9.84 8.40
C TYR A 197 -15.21 9.95 6.99
N VAL A 198 -16.03 9.67 5.99
CA VAL A 198 -15.70 9.86 4.58
C VAL A 198 -16.74 10.78 3.97
N LYS A 199 -16.32 11.84 3.29
CA LYS A 199 -17.23 12.80 2.64
C LYS A 199 -17.27 12.55 1.14
N LEU A 200 -18.48 12.51 0.58
CA LEU A 200 -18.72 12.32 -0.87
C LEU A 200 -19.03 13.67 -1.52
N TYR A 201 -18.34 13.88 -2.64
CA TYR A 201 -18.51 15.04 -3.53
C TYR A 201 -18.88 14.60 -4.93
N LYS A 202 -19.56 15.48 -5.66
CA LYS A 202 -19.89 15.32 -7.07
C LYS A 202 -19.29 16.47 -7.88
N ALA A 203 -18.69 16.18 -9.02
CA ALA A 203 -18.25 17.18 -9.97
C ALA A 203 -19.46 17.80 -10.68
N VAL A 204 -19.65 19.12 -10.56
CA VAL A 204 -20.73 19.84 -11.24
C VAL A 204 -20.43 19.84 -12.74
N ASP A 205 -21.41 19.42 -13.55
CA ASP A 205 -21.27 19.30 -15.00
C ASP A 205 -20.03 18.48 -15.48
N ASN A 206 -19.58 17.54 -14.62
CA ASN A 206 -18.34 16.79 -14.81
C ASN A 206 -17.08 17.67 -14.86
N ASP A 207 -17.12 18.89 -14.32
CA ASP A 207 -15.97 19.76 -14.18
C ASP A 207 -15.15 19.40 -12.93
N TYR A 208 -13.97 18.81 -13.13
CA TYR A 208 -13.06 18.42 -12.04
C TYR A 208 -12.53 19.62 -11.21
N THR A 209 -12.82 20.84 -11.63
CA THR A 209 -12.47 22.07 -10.87
C THR A 209 -13.61 22.63 -10.03
N ASN A 210 -14.81 22.01 -10.10
CA ASN A 210 -16.02 22.48 -9.43
C ASN A 210 -16.77 21.34 -8.74
N TRP A 211 -16.78 21.33 -7.43
CA TRP A 211 -17.31 20.25 -6.60
C TRP A 211 -18.46 20.70 -5.71
N GLU A 212 -19.51 19.90 -5.64
CA GLU A 212 -20.60 20.05 -4.67
C GLU A 212 -20.64 18.88 -3.70
N VAL A 213 -21.00 19.14 -2.45
CA VAL A 213 -21.14 18.11 -1.41
C VAL A 213 -22.39 17.27 -1.71
N VAL A 214 -22.26 15.94 -1.71
CA VAL A 214 -23.41 15.02 -1.71
C VAL A 214 -23.79 14.69 -0.27
N GLY A 215 -22.83 14.33 0.57
CA GLY A 215 -23.05 14.00 1.98
C GLY A 215 -21.88 13.25 2.61
N ASP A 216 -22.04 12.85 3.85
CA ASP A 216 -21.17 11.89 4.50
C ASP A 216 -21.53 10.50 4.01
N LEU A 217 -20.52 9.71 3.60
CA LEU A 217 -20.73 8.36 3.11
C LEU A 217 -21.19 7.46 4.26
N ASP A 218 -22.40 6.92 4.15
CA ASP A 218 -22.88 5.89 5.06
C ASP A 218 -22.43 4.50 4.59
N PHE A 219 -21.54 3.90 5.33
CA PHE A 219 -21.07 2.53 5.13
C PHE A 219 -21.11 1.74 6.44
N ALA A 220 -21.96 2.17 7.38
CA ALA A 220 -22.03 1.64 8.75
C ALA A 220 -20.64 1.62 9.41
N ASN A 221 -19.93 2.77 9.37
CA ASN A 221 -18.60 2.93 9.94
C ASN A 221 -18.64 2.88 11.47
N ASP A 222 -17.62 2.28 12.05
CA ASP A 222 -17.42 2.28 13.49
C ASP A 222 -16.98 3.66 14.00
N LYS A 223 -17.52 4.08 15.13
CA LYS A 223 -17.26 5.40 15.70
C LYS A 223 -16.02 5.46 16.60
N THR A 224 -15.35 4.34 16.86
CA THR A 224 -14.10 4.31 17.63
C THR A 224 -12.91 4.79 16.82
N ALA A 225 -12.94 4.63 15.48
CA ALA A 225 -11.92 5.17 14.60
C ALA A 225 -11.96 6.70 14.59
N TYR A 226 -10.82 7.33 14.86
CA TYR A 226 -10.74 8.79 14.94
C TYR A 226 -10.43 9.46 13.60
N MET A 227 -9.96 8.71 12.59
CA MET A 227 -9.69 9.22 11.25
C MET A 227 -9.88 8.10 10.22
N MET A 228 -10.49 8.44 9.08
CA MET A 228 -10.55 7.55 7.91
C MET A 228 -9.51 8.01 6.89
N GLU A 229 -8.36 7.31 6.82
CA GLU A 229 -7.32 7.60 5.83
C GLU A 229 -7.49 6.78 4.57
N CYS A 230 -7.00 7.32 3.47
CA CYS A 230 -6.88 6.64 2.17
C CYS A 230 -8.16 5.90 1.73
N PRO A 231 -9.36 6.53 1.79
CA PRO A 231 -10.56 5.86 1.33
C PRO A 231 -10.51 5.67 -0.19
N ASN A 232 -10.80 4.45 -0.66
CA ASN A 232 -10.88 4.13 -2.08
C ASN A 232 -12.16 3.33 -2.33
N LEU A 233 -13.01 3.82 -3.23
CA LEU A 233 -14.23 3.16 -3.66
C LEU A 233 -14.06 2.64 -5.08
N VAL A 234 -14.16 1.34 -5.24
CA VAL A 234 -14.13 0.67 -6.54
C VAL A 234 -15.38 -0.19 -6.74
N PHE A 235 -15.70 -0.47 -7.98
CA PHE A 235 -16.87 -1.27 -8.35
C PHE A 235 -16.43 -2.56 -9.02
N ILE A 236 -16.86 -3.68 -8.46
CA ILE A 236 -16.56 -5.04 -8.98
C ILE A 236 -17.90 -5.73 -9.21
N ASN A 237 -18.20 -6.08 -10.46
CA ASN A 237 -19.52 -6.63 -10.86
C ASN A 237 -20.69 -5.75 -10.34
N ASP A 238 -20.58 -4.43 -10.49
CA ASP A 238 -21.52 -3.41 -10.01
C ASP A 238 -21.67 -3.30 -8.48
N GLN A 239 -20.94 -4.10 -7.70
CA GLN A 239 -20.92 -3.99 -6.25
C GLN A 239 -19.82 -3.03 -5.79
N PRO A 240 -20.13 -2.06 -4.90
CA PRO A 240 -19.13 -1.17 -4.35
C PRO A 240 -18.27 -1.90 -3.32
N VAL A 241 -16.97 -1.71 -3.41
CA VAL A 241 -15.96 -2.16 -2.43
C VAL A 241 -15.24 -0.91 -1.93
N LEU A 242 -15.39 -0.62 -0.65
CA LEU A 242 -14.70 0.47 0.03
C LEU A 242 -13.47 -0.08 0.75
N LEU A 243 -12.31 0.40 0.37
CA LEU A 243 -11.01 0.16 1.02
C LEU A 243 -10.65 1.40 1.84
N TYR A 244 -10.17 1.24 3.06
CA TYR A 244 -9.85 2.40 3.93
C TYR A 244 -9.00 2.00 5.12
N CYS A 245 -8.36 2.99 5.75
CA CYS A 245 -7.50 2.84 6.91
C CYS A 245 -8.12 3.58 8.11
N PRO A 246 -8.95 2.91 8.95
CA PRO A 246 -9.61 3.53 10.09
C PRO A 246 -8.66 3.62 11.28
N GLN A 247 -7.93 4.73 11.43
CA GLN A 247 -7.00 4.94 12.53
C GLN A 247 -7.73 4.96 13.87
N GLY A 248 -7.19 4.23 14.85
CA GLY A 248 -7.75 4.13 16.19
C GLY A 248 -8.99 3.23 16.31
N LEU A 249 -9.32 2.44 15.26
CA LEU A 249 -10.38 1.44 15.37
C LEU A 249 -10.15 0.55 16.60
N SER A 250 -11.21 0.36 17.42
CA SER A 250 -11.12 -0.53 18.57
C SER A 250 -10.86 -1.98 18.13
N LYS A 251 -9.96 -2.66 18.81
CA LYS A 251 -9.69 -4.10 18.60
C LYS A 251 -10.86 -4.99 19.03
N ASP A 252 -11.82 -4.46 19.77
CA ASP A 252 -13.09 -5.15 20.07
C ASP A 252 -14.02 -5.24 18.86
N VAL A 253 -13.85 -4.35 17.86
CA VAL A 253 -14.60 -4.36 16.61
C VAL A 253 -14.06 -5.39 15.64
N LEU A 254 -12.75 -5.42 15.51
CA LEU A 254 -12.04 -6.40 14.67
C LEU A 254 -10.59 -6.54 15.17
N ASP A 255 -10.15 -7.78 15.31
CA ASP A 255 -8.76 -8.05 15.68
C ASP A 255 -7.83 -7.72 14.50
N TYR A 256 -6.83 -6.89 14.77
CA TYR A 256 -5.74 -6.56 13.87
C TYR A 256 -4.46 -6.33 14.69
N GLY A 257 -3.32 -6.81 14.17
CA GLY A 257 -2.06 -6.77 14.91
C GLY A 257 -1.23 -5.50 14.74
N ASN A 258 -1.52 -4.67 13.73
CA ASN A 258 -0.71 -3.50 13.40
C ASN A 258 -1.06 -2.27 14.25
N ILE A 259 -0.21 -1.23 14.20
CA ILE A 259 -0.53 0.05 14.86
C ILE A 259 -1.80 0.68 14.26
N TYR A 260 -1.95 0.62 12.93
CA TYR A 260 -3.11 1.09 12.19
C TYR A 260 -3.65 -0.01 11.28
N PRO A 261 -4.97 -0.18 11.20
CA PRO A 261 -5.59 -1.20 10.37
C PRO A 261 -5.74 -0.76 8.91
N ASN A 262 -5.79 -1.74 8.01
CA ASN A 262 -6.12 -1.57 6.59
C ASN A 262 -7.30 -2.51 6.28
N MET A 263 -8.46 -1.95 5.96
CA MET A 263 -9.75 -2.62 6.01
C MET A 263 -10.53 -2.47 4.71
N TYR A 264 -11.58 -3.31 4.57
CA TYR A 264 -12.55 -3.15 3.50
C TYR A 264 -13.98 -3.51 3.94
N LYS A 265 -14.94 -3.00 3.16
CA LYS A 265 -16.35 -3.40 3.19
C LYS A 265 -16.89 -3.56 1.78
N ILE A 266 -17.83 -4.49 1.61
CA ILE A 266 -18.54 -4.73 0.35
C ILE A 266 -19.98 -4.29 0.54
N GLY A 267 -20.47 -3.38 -0.30
CA GLY A 267 -21.90 -3.06 -0.36
C GLY A 267 -22.65 -3.96 -1.33
N GLN A 268 -23.91 -4.24 -1.08
CA GLN A 268 -24.76 -4.90 -2.05
C GLN A 268 -25.00 -4.01 -3.29
N SER A 269 -25.14 -2.71 -3.07
CA SER A 269 -25.25 -1.68 -4.09
C SER A 269 -24.86 -0.32 -3.54
N PHE A 270 -24.75 0.69 -4.42
CA PHE A 270 -24.41 2.05 -4.05
C PHE A 270 -25.57 3.01 -4.34
N ASP A 271 -26.08 3.65 -3.29
CA ASP A 271 -27.06 4.74 -3.42
C ASP A 271 -26.32 6.08 -3.41
N ILE A 272 -26.07 6.59 -4.61
CA ILE A 272 -25.32 7.82 -4.81
C ILE A 272 -26.05 9.06 -4.28
N ASN A 273 -27.41 9.06 -4.30
CA ASN A 273 -28.21 10.21 -3.89
C ASN A 273 -28.21 10.39 -2.38
N ASN A 274 -28.14 9.29 -1.65
CA ASN A 274 -28.10 9.27 -0.19
C ASN A 274 -26.66 9.06 0.34
N ALA A 275 -25.65 9.06 -0.52
CA ALA A 275 -24.25 8.79 -0.17
C ALA A 275 -24.11 7.51 0.69
N ALA A 276 -24.65 6.37 0.24
CA ALA A 276 -24.72 5.18 1.08
C ALA A 276 -24.30 3.89 0.34
N LEU A 277 -23.51 3.05 1.02
CA LEU A 277 -23.37 1.64 0.70
C LEU A 277 -24.59 0.90 1.26
N ILE A 278 -25.39 0.30 0.39
CA ILE A 278 -26.58 -0.44 0.81
C ILE A 278 -26.17 -1.83 1.30
N ASN A 279 -26.67 -2.21 2.48
CA ASN A 279 -26.37 -3.49 3.13
C ASN A 279 -24.86 -3.79 3.13
N PRO A 280 -24.01 -2.94 3.71
CA PRO A 280 -22.58 -3.17 3.73
C PRO A 280 -22.23 -4.41 4.57
N SER A 281 -21.23 -5.18 4.09
CA SER A 281 -20.68 -6.30 4.83
C SER A 281 -20.11 -5.85 6.19
N PRO A 282 -19.92 -6.77 7.15
CA PRO A 282 -19.05 -6.49 8.29
C PRO A 282 -17.69 -6.00 7.81
N ILE A 283 -17.01 -5.20 8.63
CA ILE A 283 -15.63 -4.77 8.40
C ILE A 283 -14.68 -5.99 8.37
N GLN A 284 -13.72 -5.99 7.46
CA GLN A 284 -12.76 -7.09 7.30
C GLN A 284 -11.35 -6.54 7.08
N ASN A 285 -10.34 -7.30 7.57
CA ASN A 285 -8.95 -7.02 7.25
C ASN A 285 -8.71 -7.20 5.74
N LEU A 286 -8.12 -6.20 5.12
CA LEU A 286 -7.65 -6.33 3.74
C LEU A 286 -6.40 -7.22 3.67
N ASP A 287 -5.53 -7.10 4.65
CA ASP A 287 -4.31 -7.91 4.78
C ASP A 287 -4.16 -8.35 6.25
N TYR A 288 -3.80 -9.59 6.47
CA TYR A 288 -3.61 -10.19 7.79
C TYR A 288 -2.15 -10.16 8.24
N GLY A 289 -1.25 -9.58 7.45
CA GLY A 289 0.18 -9.50 7.72
C GLY A 289 0.57 -8.35 8.66
N PHE A 290 1.79 -7.85 8.48
CA PHE A 290 2.41 -6.96 9.45
C PHE A 290 2.50 -5.50 9.00
N ASP A 291 2.63 -5.22 7.70
CA ASP A 291 3.12 -3.92 7.25
C ASP A 291 2.31 -3.34 6.07
N CYS A 292 1.13 -3.87 5.76
CA CYS A 292 0.31 -3.41 4.63
C CYS A 292 -0.59 -2.25 5.05
N TYR A 293 -0.47 -1.10 4.36
CA TYR A 293 -1.22 0.12 4.66
C TYR A 293 -1.51 0.95 3.40
N ALA A 294 -2.36 1.97 3.53
CA ALA A 294 -2.63 3.01 2.53
C ALA A 294 -2.89 2.46 1.11
N THR A 295 -3.70 1.41 1.00
CA THR A 295 -4.01 0.80 -0.29
C THR A 295 -4.71 1.78 -1.21
N GLN A 296 -4.18 1.98 -2.42
CA GLN A 296 -4.86 2.67 -3.49
C GLN A 296 -5.43 1.69 -4.51
N ALA A 297 -6.67 1.93 -4.92
CA ALA A 297 -7.36 1.11 -5.91
C ALA A 297 -8.14 1.97 -6.89
N PHE A 298 -8.31 1.48 -8.11
CA PHE A 298 -9.14 2.13 -9.13
C PHE A 298 -9.75 1.12 -10.09
N ASN A 299 -10.82 1.52 -10.77
CA ASN A 299 -11.38 0.76 -11.89
C ASN A 299 -10.64 1.13 -13.17
N ALA A 300 -9.90 0.17 -13.70
CA ALA A 300 -9.12 0.34 -14.91
C ALA A 300 -10.02 0.34 -16.18
N PRO A 301 -9.57 0.97 -17.28
CA PRO A 301 -10.35 1.02 -18.52
C PRO A 301 -10.64 -0.35 -19.14
N ASP A 302 -9.85 -1.37 -18.80
CA ASP A 302 -10.05 -2.76 -19.27
C ASP A 302 -11.08 -3.53 -18.41
N GLY A 303 -11.71 -2.88 -17.45
CA GLY A 303 -12.76 -3.43 -16.58
C GLY A 303 -12.26 -4.10 -15.30
N ARG A 304 -10.94 -4.19 -15.09
CA ARG A 304 -10.38 -4.70 -13.84
C ARG A 304 -10.46 -3.65 -12.73
N ALA A 305 -10.61 -4.12 -11.49
CA ALA A 305 -10.28 -3.32 -10.31
C ALA A 305 -8.86 -3.68 -9.88
N LEU A 306 -7.96 -2.72 -9.88
CA LEU A 306 -6.55 -2.90 -9.57
C LEU A 306 -6.20 -2.18 -8.27
N ALA A 307 -5.31 -2.77 -7.47
CA ALA A 307 -4.87 -2.22 -6.20
C ALA A 307 -3.37 -2.39 -5.99
N VAL A 308 -2.77 -1.45 -5.27
CA VAL A 308 -1.40 -1.49 -4.78
C VAL A 308 -1.35 -0.88 -3.38
N SER A 309 -0.53 -1.41 -2.51
CA SER A 309 -0.43 -0.99 -1.11
C SER A 309 0.98 -0.55 -0.76
N TRP A 310 1.11 0.30 0.23
CA TRP A 310 2.38 0.53 0.90
C TRP A 310 2.67 -0.64 1.86
N LEU A 311 3.84 -1.26 1.72
CA LEU A 311 4.40 -2.19 2.71
C LEU A 311 5.33 -1.42 3.63
N GLY A 312 4.72 -0.81 4.60
CA GLY A 312 5.25 0.05 5.64
C GLY A 312 4.09 0.58 6.49
N LEU A 313 4.38 1.12 7.66
CA LEU A 313 3.37 1.69 8.56
C LEU A 313 3.82 3.04 9.06
N PRO A 314 2.90 4.00 9.25
CA PRO A 314 3.21 5.22 9.98
C PRO A 314 3.73 4.89 11.40
N ASP A 315 4.62 5.72 11.91
CA ASP A 315 5.13 5.65 13.29
C ASP A 315 5.86 4.34 13.64
N VAL A 316 6.37 3.62 12.63
CA VAL A 316 7.22 2.43 12.78
C VAL A 316 8.61 2.71 12.21
N GLU A 317 9.64 2.42 13.01
CA GLU A 317 11.03 2.43 12.56
C GLU A 317 11.43 1.05 12.02
N TYR A 318 12.16 1.03 10.92
CA TYR A 318 12.58 -0.19 10.23
C TYR A 318 14.11 -0.32 10.22
N PRO A 319 14.68 -1.53 10.25
CA PRO A 319 16.13 -1.72 10.14
C PRO A 319 16.77 -1.09 8.90
N SER A 320 16.01 -0.88 7.82
CA SER A 320 16.48 -0.18 6.63
C SER A 320 16.70 1.32 6.80
N ASP A 321 16.15 1.93 7.87
CA ASP A 321 16.21 3.38 8.10
C ASP A 321 17.67 3.86 8.29
N ARG A 322 18.53 3.00 8.86
CA ARG A 322 19.97 3.28 8.98
C ARG A 322 20.71 3.39 7.65
N PHE A 323 20.07 2.93 6.57
CA PHE A 323 20.55 3.06 5.21
C PHE A 323 19.81 4.13 4.40
N ASP A 324 19.11 5.05 5.08
CA ASP A 324 18.36 6.16 4.47
C ASP A 324 17.29 5.74 3.47
N HIS A 325 16.70 4.53 3.61
CA HIS A 325 15.53 4.13 2.82
C HIS A 325 14.51 3.35 3.65
N GLN A 326 13.23 3.60 3.37
CA GLN A 326 12.11 2.93 4.03
C GLN A 326 10.94 2.78 3.07
N GLY A 327 10.18 1.70 3.25
CA GLY A 327 8.95 1.45 2.52
C GLY A 327 9.17 0.85 1.13
N THR A 328 8.14 0.17 0.65
CA THR A 328 8.07 -0.44 -0.68
C THR A 328 6.60 -0.57 -1.06
N PHE A 329 6.30 -0.73 -2.35
CA PHE A 329 4.97 -1.15 -2.77
C PHE A 329 4.81 -2.67 -2.69
N SER A 330 3.57 -3.12 -2.45
CA SER A 330 3.17 -4.50 -2.71
C SER A 330 3.19 -4.78 -4.21
N LEU A 331 3.09 -6.04 -4.60
CA LEU A 331 2.72 -6.38 -5.97
C LEU A 331 1.38 -5.73 -6.32
N VAL A 332 1.21 -5.38 -7.62
CA VAL A 332 -0.09 -4.94 -8.11
C VAL A 332 -1.05 -6.13 -8.12
N LYS A 333 -2.22 -5.94 -7.52
CA LYS A 333 -3.24 -6.98 -7.35
C LYS A 333 -4.49 -6.64 -8.14
N GLU A 334 -5.09 -7.65 -8.76
CA GLU A 334 -6.44 -7.59 -9.25
C GLU A 334 -7.41 -7.96 -8.13
N LEU A 335 -8.43 -7.14 -7.95
CA LEU A 335 -9.51 -7.33 -6.98
C LEU A 335 -10.70 -8.00 -7.67
N THR A 336 -11.17 -9.11 -7.13
CA THR A 336 -12.35 -9.81 -7.64
C THR A 336 -13.31 -10.18 -6.52
N LEU A 337 -14.59 -10.30 -6.83
CA LEU A 337 -15.60 -10.75 -5.89
C LEU A 337 -16.10 -12.13 -6.30
N LYS A 338 -16.11 -13.04 -5.32
CA LYS A 338 -16.68 -14.38 -5.47
C LYS A 338 -17.37 -14.79 -4.18
N ASP A 339 -18.61 -15.21 -4.27
CA ASP A 339 -19.41 -15.70 -3.13
C ASP A 339 -19.45 -14.72 -1.94
N GLY A 340 -19.52 -13.40 -2.24
CA GLY A 340 -19.53 -12.34 -1.24
C GLY A 340 -18.18 -12.08 -0.55
N LYS A 341 -17.11 -12.69 -1.01
CA LYS A 341 -15.74 -12.49 -0.52
C LYS A 341 -14.90 -11.71 -1.52
N LEU A 342 -14.02 -10.86 -1.03
CA LEU A 342 -13.00 -10.16 -1.83
C LEU A 342 -11.77 -11.07 -1.97
N TYR A 343 -11.32 -11.23 -3.20
CA TYR A 343 -10.05 -11.86 -3.55
C TYR A 343 -9.11 -10.80 -4.09
N GLN A 344 -7.85 -10.85 -3.71
CA GLN A 344 -6.78 -9.96 -4.19
C GLN A 344 -5.59 -10.83 -4.58
N TYR A 345 -5.28 -10.86 -5.86
CA TYR A 345 -4.21 -11.72 -6.36
C TYR A 345 -3.31 -10.93 -7.33
N PRO A 346 -1.99 -11.18 -7.33
CA PRO A 346 -1.09 -10.50 -8.25
C PRO A 346 -1.53 -10.62 -9.69
N VAL A 347 -1.34 -9.55 -10.46
CA VAL A 347 -1.63 -9.54 -11.90
C VAL A 347 -0.88 -10.67 -12.63
N PRO A 348 -1.48 -11.31 -13.65
CA PRO A 348 -0.90 -12.50 -14.29
C PRO A 348 0.51 -12.30 -14.84
N THR A 349 0.86 -11.09 -15.24
CA THR A 349 2.17 -10.72 -15.81
C THR A 349 3.33 -10.91 -14.82
N ILE A 350 3.07 -11.03 -13.51
CA ILE A 350 4.12 -11.37 -12.54
C ILE A 350 4.83 -12.69 -12.86
N LYS A 351 4.14 -13.61 -13.53
CA LYS A 351 4.71 -14.91 -13.94
C LYS A 351 5.80 -14.79 -15.00
N ASP A 352 5.89 -13.66 -15.68
CA ASP A 352 6.94 -13.40 -16.67
C ASP A 352 8.33 -13.25 -16.02
N LEU A 353 8.35 -12.98 -14.69
CA LEU A 353 9.58 -13.00 -13.90
C LEU A 353 10.13 -14.41 -13.64
N ARG A 354 9.34 -15.48 -13.84
CA ARG A 354 9.76 -16.86 -13.57
C ARG A 354 10.90 -17.27 -14.49
N ALA A 355 12.07 -17.54 -13.92
CA ALA A 355 13.27 -17.98 -14.65
C ALA A 355 13.37 -19.50 -14.66
N GLU A 356 13.78 -20.09 -13.55
CA GLU A 356 13.92 -21.54 -13.39
C GLU A 356 12.84 -22.07 -12.45
N SER A 357 12.42 -23.31 -12.70
CA SER A 357 11.45 -23.97 -11.85
C SER A 357 11.92 -25.35 -11.43
N GLN A 358 11.56 -25.74 -10.22
CA GLN A 358 11.79 -27.09 -9.69
C GLN A 358 10.68 -27.49 -8.72
N PRO A 359 10.48 -28.80 -8.48
CA PRO A 359 9.58 -29.23 -7.43
C PRO A 359 9.97 -28.59 -6.09
N PHE A 360 8.96 -28.18 -5.32
CA PHE A 360 9.20 -27.58 -4.02
C PHE A 360 9.81 -28.61 -3.05
N THR A 361 10.95 -28.27 -2.50
CA THR A 361 11.67 -29.01 -1.46
C THR A 361 12.37 -28.03 -0.52
N ALA A 362 12.90 -28.51 0.61
CA ALA A 362 13.81 -27.71 1.41
C ALA A 362 15.06 -27.33 0.60
N LEU A 363 15.52 -26.09 0.75
CA LEU A 363 16.70 -25.54 0.11
C LEU A 363 17.69 -25.03 1.16
N ALA A 364 18.95 -25.40 1.04
CA ALA A 364 20.00 -24.88 1.93
C ALA A 364 20.24 -23.38 1.70
N GLU A 365 20.08 -22.93 0.46
CA GLU A 365 20.35 -21.56 0.04
C GLU A 365 19.42 -21.17 -1.12
N SER A 366 18.95 -19.93 -1.10
CA SER A 366 18.24 -19.25 -2.19
C SER A 366 18.78 -17.84 -2.33
N LYS A 367 18.38 -17.13 -3.41
CA LYS A 367 18.72 -15.71 -3.60
C LYS A 367 17.78 -14.77 -2.83
N ASN A 368 16.83 -15.30 -2.05
CA ASN A 368 15.71 -14.55 -1.47
C ASN A 368 14.98 -13.69 -2.53
N SER A 369 14.76 -14.27 -3.72
CA SER A 369 14.02 -13.69 -4.84
C SER A 369 13.34 -14.85 -5.58
N TYR A 370 12.14 -15.23 -5.12
CA TYR A 370 11.46 -16.44 -5.63
C TYR A 370 9.94 -16.41 -5.38
N GLU A 371 9.26 -17.29 -6.10
CA GLU A 371 7.85 -17.62 -5.90
C GLU A 371 7.71 -19.10 -5.51
N LEU A 372 6.80 -19.38 -4.57
CA LEU A 372 6.36 -20.73 -4.25
C LEU A 372 4.88 -20.86 -4.60
N GLU A 373 4.52 -21.89 -5.38
CA GLU A 373 3.14 -22.35 -5.52
C GLU A 373 2.99 -23.66 -4.73
N LEU A 374 2.19 -23.64 -3.67
CA LEU A 374 2.01 -24.78 -2.76
C LEU A 374 0.60 -25.35 -2.84
N ASN A 375 0.49 -26.68 -2.74
CA ASN A 375 -0.75 -27.42 -2.57
C ASN A 375 -0.72 -28.15 -1.24
N LEU A 376 -1.71 -27.90 -0.40
CA LEU A 376 -1.80 -28.37 0.97
C LEU A 376 -3.07 -29.23 1.10
N ALA A 377 -2.93 -30.49 1.53
CA ALA A 377 -4.04 -31.41 1.63
C ALA A 377 -4.91 -31.09 2.85
N ALA A 378 -6.21 -31.37 2.76
CA ALA A 378 -7.14 -31.28 3.89
C ALA A 378 -6.68 -32.14 5.08
N ASP A 379 -7.11 -31.76 6.28
CA ASP A 379 -6.81 -32.49 7.54
C ASP A 379 -5.30 -32.69 7.82
N THR A 380 -4.45 -31.84 7.27
CA THR A 380 -2.99 -31.86 7.46
C THR A 380 -2.49 -30.64 8.23
N GLU A 381 -1.27 -30.72 8.73
CA GLU A 381 -0.51 -29.59 9.25
C GLU A 381 0.83 -29.53 8.52
N HIS A 382 1.16 -28.35 8.00
CA HIS A 382 2.40 -28.09 7.33
C HIS A 382 3.09 -26.88 7.95
N GLU A 383 4.39 -26.98 8.15
CA GLU A 383 5.19 -25.86 8.61
C GLU A 383 6.42 -25.69 7.72
N ILE A 384 6.56 -24.50 7.18
CA ILE A 384 7.73 -24.09 6.41
C ILE A 384 8.41 -22.89 7.07
N ILE A 385 9.72 -22.80 6.91
CA ILE A 385 10.51 -21.67 7.37
C ILE A 385 11.21 -21.07 6.15
N LEU A 386 10.88 -19.84 5.84
CA LEU A 386 11.53 -19.05 4.79
C LEU A 386 12.62 -18.18 5.42
N PHE A 387 13.62 -17.75 4.64
CA PHE A 387 14.80 -17.11 5.19
C PHE A 387 15.44 -17.96 6.31
N ALA A 388 15.49 -19.26 6.12
CA ALA A 388 16.00 -20.17 7.13
C ALA A 388 17.53 -20.10 7.22
N ASP A 389 18.06 -19.99 8.46
CA ASP A 389 19.47 -20.25 8.71
C ASP A 389 19.71 -21.76 8.95
N LYS A 390 20.96 -22.16 9.13
CA LYS A 390 21.34 -23.56 9.42
C LYS A 390 20.74 -24.15 10.71
N ASN A 391 20.21 -23.29 11.60
CA ASN A 391 19.55 -23.67 12.85
C ASN A 391 18.03 -23.67 12.74
N GLY A 392 17.47 -23.43 11.54
CA GLY A 392 16.03 -23.36 11.30
C GLY A 392 15.37 -22.09 11.86
N LYS A 393 16.12 -20.99 12.01
CA LYS A 393 15.56 -19.68 12.36
C LYS A 393 15.24 -18.92 11.09
N GLY A 394 14.06 -18.33 11.02
CA GLY A 394 13.56 -17.60 9.85
C GLY A 394 12.11 -17.19 10.03
N LEU A 395 11.45 -16.85 8.92
CA LEU A 395 10.02 -16.57 8.86
C LEU A 395 9.25 -17.90 8.85
N ARG A 396 8.57 -18.18 9.93
CA ARG A 396 7.81 -19.43 10.12
C ARG A 396 6.38 -19.25 9.63
N ILE A 397 5.93 -20.17 8.79
CA ILE A 397 4.54 -20.20 8.30
C ILE A 397 3.97 -21.58 8.67
N ASN A 398 2.95 -21.58 9.52
CA ASN A 398 2.23 -22.80 9.89
C ASN A 398 0.85 -22.80 9.23
N PHE A 399 0.59 -23.80 8.40
CA PHE A 399 -0.69 -24.07 7.77
C PHE A 399 -1.35 -25.24 8.52
N ASP A 400 -2.18 -24.96 9.50
CA ASP A 400 -2.90 -25.97 10.27
C ASP A 400 -4.32 -26.14 9.72
N LEU A 401 -4.47 -27.03 8.73
CA LEU A 401 -5.76 -27.33 8.12
C LEU A 401 -6.65 -28.20 9.03
N LYS A 402 -6.07 -28.81 10.10
CA LYS A 402 -6.85 -29.52 11.11
C LYS A 402 -7.56 -28.53 12.04
N ALA A 403 -6.85 -27.51 12.50
CA ALA A 403 -7.41 -26.44 13.31
C ALA A 403 -8.22 -25.43 12.47
N GLY A 404 -7.91 -25.27 11.18
CA GLY A 404 -8.48 -24.25 10.30
C GLY A 404 -7.83 -22.90 10.53
N GLN A 405 -6.50 -22.85 10.61
CA GLN A 405 -5.75 -21.62 10.87
C GLN A 405 -4.44 -21.56 10.07
N VAL A 406 -4.08 -20.37 9.60
CA VAL A 406 -2.73 -20.05 9.12
C VAL A 406 -2.10 -19.07 10.09
N THR A 407 -0.84 -19.32 10.44
CA THR A 407 -0.05 -18.45 11.32
C THR A 407 1.29 -18.12 10.66
N VAL A 408 1.66 -16.84 10.69
CA VAL A 408 2.95 -16.32 10.21
C VAL A 408 3.68 -15.71 11.40
N ASP A 409 4.87 -16.20 11.71
CA ASP A 409 5.70 -15.71 12.82
C ASP A 409 7.08 -15.25 12.32
N ARG A 410 7.38 -13.96 12.51
CA ARG A 410 8.66 -13.34 12.15
C ARG A 410 9.62 -13.18 13.34
N SER A 411 9.33 -13.74 14.50
CA SER A 411 10.13 -13.60 15.73
C SER A 411 11.60 -14.01 15.56
N GLN A 412 11.91 -14.88 14.60
CA GLN A 412 13.25 -15.39 14.30
C GLN A 412 13.74 -14.97 12.90
N ALA A 413 13.02 -14.07 12.22
CA ALA A 413 13.29 -13.69 10.84
C ALA A 413 14.12 -12.39 10.78
N GLY A 414 15.43 -12.52 10.92
CA GLY A 414 16.36 -11.39 10.76
C GLY A 414 16.47 -10.48 11.99
N GLU A 415 16.57 -9.20 11.71
CA GLU A 415 16.65 -8.17 12.75
C GLU A 415 15.24 -7.84 13.27
N PRO A 416 15.02 -7.82 14.59
CA PRO A 416 13.70 -7.54 15.16
C PRO A 416 13.36 -6.05 15.05
N PHE A 417 12.09 -5.75 14.84
CA PHE A 417 11.53 -4.39 14.83
C PHE A 417 10.04 -4.43 15.16
N ALA A 418 9.44 -3.28 15.49
CA ALA A 418 8.01 -3.12 15.80
C ALA A 418 7.48 -4.15 16.81
N LEU A 419 8.27 -4.50 17.81
CA LEU A 419 7.97 -5.57 18.78
C LEU A 419 6.73 -5.28 19.63
N ASP A 420 6.40 -4.01 19.84
CA ASP A 420 5.21 -3.57 20.58
C ASP A 420 3.89 -4.04 19.91
N PHE A 421 3.95 -4.37 18.62
CA PHE A 421 2.80 -4.87 17.84
C PHE A 421 2.81 -6.40 17.66
N GLY A 422 3.72 -7.10 18.36
CA GLY A 422 3.88 -8.55 18.28
C GLY A 422 4.57 -9.04 17.01
N THR A 423 4.96 -10.29 17.02
CA THR A 423 5.74 -10.96 15.96
C THR A 423 4.97 -12.03 15.20
N SER A 424 3.73 -12.30 15.58
CA SER A 424 2.88 -13.32 14.97
C SER A 424 1.58 -12.73 14.46
N ARG A 425 1.11 -13.26 13.33
CA ARG A 425 -0.19 -12.95 12.72
C ARG A 425 -0.89 -14.21 12.33
N SER A 426 -2.21 -14.24 12.44
CA SER A 426 -2.99 -15.42 12.05
C SER A 426 -4.33 -15.04 11.41
N CYS A 427 -4.88 -15.95 10.62
CA CYS A 427 -6.26 -15.90 10.17
C CYS A 427 -6.90 -17.29 10.19
N ASN A 428 -8.23 -17.31 10.29
CA ASN A 428 -8.99 -18.52 10.12
C ASN A 428 -9.17 -18.84 8.63
N ILE A 429 -9.13 -20.13 8.31
CA ILE A 429 -9.33 -20.71 6.99
C ILE A 429 -10.31 -21.89 7.08
N ASP A 430 -10.86 -22.29 5.94
CA ASP A 430 -11.62 -23.54 5.86
C ASP A 430 -10.67 -24.74 6.02
N LYS A 431 -11.18 -25.85 6.57
CA LYS A 431 -10.40 -27.08 6.82
C LYS A 431 -10.24 -27.98 5.58
N GLU A 432 -10.48 -27.40 4.41
CA GLU A 432 -10.37 -28.07 3.12
C GLU A 432 -8.94 -28.00 2.57
N ALA A 433 -8.69 -28.74 1.49
CA ALA A 433 -7.46 -28.61 0.74
C ALA A 433 -7.32 -27.17 0.20
N MET A 434 -6.15 -26.61 0.32
CA MET A 434 -5.89 -25.22 -0.04
C MET A 434 -4.64 -25.05 -0.89
N SER A 435 -4.58 -23.93 -1.59
CA SER A 435 -3.36 -23.47 -2.26
C SER A 435 -2.78 -22.25 -1.53
N ALA A 436 -1.46 -22.10 -1.57
CA ALA A 436 -0.79 -20.89 -1.15
C ALA A 436 0.24 -20.49 -2.22
N THR A 437 0.24 -19.21 -2.58
CA THR A 437 1.29 -18.63 -3.42
C THR A 437 2.07 -17.64 -2.58
N ILE A 438 3.39 -17.76 -2.57
CA ILE A 438 4.26 -16.95 -1.72
C ILE A 438 5.30 -16.29 -2.60
N PHE A 439 5.42 -14.98 -2.49
CA PHE A 439 6.46 -14.18 -3.14
C PHE A 439 7.44 -13.68 -2.09
N ILE A 440 8.73 -13.88 -2.37
CA ILE A 440 9.83 -13.41 -1.54
C ILE A 440 10.74 -12.52 -2.37
N ASP A 441 11.06 -11.34 -1.83
CA ASP A 441 11.99 -10.40 -2.44
C ASP A 441 12.84 -9.70 -1.38
N LYS A 442 14.02 -10.24 -1.12
CA LYS A 442 15.02 -9.73 -0.16
C LYS A 442 14.46 -9.55 1.25
N SER A 443 13.80 -8.45 1.51
CA SER A 443 13.20 -8.11 2.82
C SER A 443 11.67 -8.14 2.83
N ILE A 444 11.06 -8.65 1.76
CA ILE A 444 9.61 -8.58 1.54
C ILE A 444 9.06 -10.00 1.42
N PHE A 445 7.90 -10.22 2.00
CA PHE A 445 7.09 -11.40 1.72
C PHE A 445 5.64 -11.01 1.47
N GLU A 446 5.02 -11.70 0.52
CA GLU A 446 3.57 -11.65 0.28
C GLU A 446 3.05 -13.09 0.12
N ILE A 447 2.03 -13.47 0.90
CA ILE A 447 1.45 -14.80 0.95
C ILE A 447 -0.03 -14.70 0.57
N PHE A 448 -0.41 -15.39 -0.49
CA PHE A 448 -1.77 -15.41 -1.04
C PHE A 448 -2.39 -16.80 -0.82
N ILE A 449 -3.35 -16.90 0.08
CA ILE A 449 -4.09 -18.12 0.36
C ILE A 449 -5.28 -18.23 -0.60
N ASN A 450 -5.50 -19.42 -1.20
CA ASN A 450 -6.62 -19.70 -2.11
C ASN A 450 -6.78 -18.60 -3.20
N LYS A 451 -5.67 -18.23 -3.84
CA LYS A 451 -5.62 -17.15 -4.84
C LYS A 451 -6.08 -15.80 -4.30
N GLY A 452 -5.71 -15.50 -3.05
CA GLY A 452 -5.91 -14.19 -2.45
C GLY A 452 -7.21 -14.01 -1.66
N GLU A 453 -7.89 -15.10 -1.27
CA GLU A 453 -8.99 -15.04 -0.30
C GLU A 453 -8.50 -14.48 1.05
N LYS A 454 -7.29 -14.85 1.45
CA LYS A 454 -6.56 -14.29 2.58
C LYS A 454 -5.16 -13.93 2.13
N VAL A 455 -4.67 -12.79 2.61
CA VAL A 455 -3.34 -12.28 2.25
C VAL A 455 -2.57 -11.92 3.51
N PHE A 456 -1.29 -12.25 3.54
CA PHE A 456 -0.34 -11.77 4.53
C PHE A 456 0.82 -11.11 3.80
N SER A 457 1.02 -9.85 4.02
CA SER A 457 2.18 -9.11 3.51
C SER A 457 3.03 -8.58 4.66
N GLY A 458 4.32 -8.39 4.44
CA GLY A 458 5.15 -7.81 5.47
C GLY A 458 6.62 -7.72 5.12
N ARG A 459 7.33 -7.12 6.07
CA ARG A 459 8.78 -6.94 6.01
C ARG A 459 9.48 -7.89 6.98
N VAL A 460 10.60 -8.38 6.55
CA VAL A 460 11.63 -9.05 7.36
C VAL A 460 12.98 -8.48 6.95
N PHE A 461 13.95 -8.52 7.83
CA PHE A 461 15.30 -8.00 7.54
C PHE A 461 16.32 -9.10 7.81
N PRO A 462 16.41 -10.10 6.87
CA PRO A 462 17.18 -11.31 7.09
C PRO A 462 18.67 -10.99 7.27
N ARG A 463 19.32 -11.77 8.15
CA ARG A 463 20.77 -11.78 8.24
C ARG A 463 21.37 -12.45 7.02
N GLU A 464 22.66 -12.24 6.81
CA GLU A 464 23.40 -12.77 5.65
C GLU A 464 23.27 -14.30 5.50
N ASP A 465 23.20 -15.03 6.63
CA ASP A 465 23.06 -16.49 6.67
C ASP A 465 21.60 -16.99 6.56
N GLN A 466 20.62 -16.07 6.44
CA GLN A 466 19.21 -16.40 6.35
C GLN A 466 18.72 -16.45 4.90
N THR A 467 19.12 -17.49 4.19
CA THR A 467 18.82 -17.67 2.75
C THR A 467 18.11 -18.98 2.42
N GLY A 468 17.94 -19.86 3.40
CA GLY A 468 17.38 -21.20 3.17
C GLY A 468 15.86 -21.26 3.21
N ILE A 469 15.35 -22.43 2.84
CA ILE A 469 13.97 -22.85 3.00
C ILE A 469 13.96 -24.18 3.75
N ALA A 470 13.28 -24.28 4.89
CA ALA A 470 13.15 -25.52 5.64
C ALA A 470 11.68 -25.96 5.70
N ILE A 471 11.48 -27.28 5.72
CA ILE A 471 10.18 -27.92 5.96
C ILE A 471 10.29 -28.66 7.28
N THR A 472 9.54 -28.24 8.29
CA THR A 472 9.63 -28.78 9.65
C THR A 472 8.43 -29.66 10.04
N LYS A 473 7.29 -29.48 9.32
CA LYS A 473 6.13 -30.35 9.47
C LYS A 473 5.46 -30.63 8.14
N GLY A 474 4.92 -31.84 8.00
CA GLY A 474 4.18 -32.27 6.82
C GLY A 474 5.03 -32.40 5.57
N ASN A 475 4.35 -32.62 4.45
CA ASN A 475 4.97 -32.74 3.13
C ASN A 475 4.18 -31.89 2.15
N PRO A 476 4.31 -30.55 2.19
CA PRO A 476 3.66 -29.69 1.21
C PRO A 476 4.21 -29.99 -0.18
N THR A 477 3.33 -30.07 -1.17
CA THR A 477 3.74 -30.26 -2.56
C THR A 477 3.61 -28.94 -3.32
N GLY A 478 4.37 -28.77 -4.40
CA GLY A 478 4.30 -27.54 -5.16
C GLY A 478 5.49 -27.32 -6.05
N THR A 479 5.65 -26.08 -6.47
CA THR A 479 6.73 -25.64 -7.36
C THR A 479 7.42 -24.40 -6.78
N TYR A 480 8.75 -24.43 -6.84
CA TYR A 480 9.62 -23.27 -6.61
C TYR A 480 9.98 -22.65 -7.95
N TYR A 481 9.88 -21.34 -8.07
CA TYR A 481 10.33 -20.55 -9.21
C TYR A 481 11.34 -19.51 -8.74
N GLU A 482 12.53 -19.51 -9.32
CA GLU A 482 13.44 -18.37 -9.20
C GLU A 482 12.85 -17.19 -9.99
N LEU A 483 12.89 -15.98 -9.44
CA LEU A 483 12.41 -14.77 -10.12
C LEU A 483 13.58 -13.90 -10.56
N ASP A 484 13.49 -13.41 -11.79
CA ASP A 484 14.46 -12.51 -12.41
C ASP A 484 13.75 -11.32 -13.03
N TYR A 485 13.95 -10.13 -12.45
CA TYR A 485 13.34 -8.87 -12.91
C TYR A 485 13.83 -8.41 -14.28
N GLY A 486 15.04 -8.80 -14.68
CA GLY A 486 15.57 -8.50 -16.01
C GLY A 486 14.88 -9.26 -17.14
N ARG A 487 14.05 -10.28 -16.81
CA ARG A 487 13.36 -11.12 -17.78
C ARG A 487 12.05 -10.44 -18.20
N LYS A 488 11.98 -9.98 -19.45
CA LYS A 488 10.72 -9.57 -20.08
C LYS A 488 10.13 -10.75 -20.86
N ALA A 489 8.81 -10.85 -20.92
CA ALA A 489 8.14 -11.81 -21.81
C ALA A 489 8.61 -11.61 -23.26
N ASN A 490 8.97 -12.69 -23.92
CA ASN A 490 9.32 -12.70 -25.35
C ASN A 490 8.05 -12.61 -26.21
#